data_13cf150fbe6c8bf428dafd1b8bfb904a
#
_entry.id   13cf150fbe6c8bf428dafd1b8bfb904a
#
_cell.length_a   1.000
_cell.length_b   1.000
_cell.length_c   1.000
_cell.angle_alpha   90.00
_cell.angle_beta   90.00
_cell.angle_gamma   90.00
#
_symmetry.space_group_name_H-M   'P 1'
#
loop_
_entity.id
_entity.type
_entity.pdbx_description
1 polymer ?
#
loop_
_entity_poly.entity_id
_entity_poly.type
_entity_poly.pdbx_seq_one_letter_code
_entity_poly.pdbx_strand_id
1 'polypeptide(L)'
;MNEEQLLKRKIIDTDNQAFNHNIYTYTNFLSINELSSVNKMSNELSFIPYDEWGGNPVCERKIIRFGSEELYGYDAGYPISTIRISPLSVKFAEQLNHRDYLGAIMNLGIERELVGDIIIKVPDAYVYCLSHIADYICDNLDSIKHTHIRCTICTDEIEAIKPELEEIRIIAASKRIDAVVASLTRLSRSNSNELFTSKKIFLNGICTENKSQNLKKDDVLVIRGHGKYIFIGDEAETRKGRSYLTLMQYK
;
A
#
# COMPACT_ATOMS: atom_id res chain seq x y z
N MET A 1 10.12 11.63 -22.54
CA MET A 1 10.19 10.37 -21.78
C MET A 1 8.97 10.36 -20.89
N ASN A 2 8.14 9.31 -20.91
CA ASN A 2 6.98 9.25 -20.03
C ASN A 2 7.40 8.74 -18.62
N GLU A 3 6.50 8.90 -17.61
CA GLU A 3 6.77 8.50 -16.21
C GLU A 3 7.15 7.01 -16.10
N GLU A 4 6.51 6.13 -16.87
CA GLU A 4 6.79 4.70 -16.87
C GLU A 4 8.21 4.38 -17.38
N GLN A 5 8.68 5.09 -18.41
CA GLN A 5 10.04 4.94 -18.93
C GLN A 5 11.09 5.45 -17.93
N LEU A 6 10.76 6.54 -17.21
CA LEU A 6 11.64 7.08 -16.18
C LEU A 6 11.77 6.12 -15.00
N LEU A 7 10.64 5.58 -14.53
CA LEU A 7 10.60 4.56 -13.48
C LEU A 7 11.45 3.35 -13.89
N LYS A 8 11.20 2.80 -15.09
CA LYS A 8 11.94 1.66 -15.62
C LYS A 8 13.45 1.89 -15.58
N ARG A 9 13.90 3.06 -16.03
CA ARG A 9 15.31 3.42 -16.01
C ARG A 9 15.86 3.49 -14.59
N LYS A 10 15.17 4.16 -13.66
CA LYS A 10 15.56 4.23 -12.25
C LYS A 10 15.73 2.84 -11.63
N ILE A 11 14.81 1.91 -11.91
CA ILE A 11 14.86 0.54 -11.40
C ILE A 11 16.08 -0.22 -11.95
N ILE A 12 16.30 -0.16 -13.28
CA ILE A 12 17.44 -0.81 -13.92
C ILE A 12 18.78 -0.22 -13.42
N ASP A 13 18.85 1.10 -13.23
CA ASP A 13 20.06 1.75 -12.70
C ASP A 13 20.35 1.29 -11.27
N THR A 14 19.30 1.15 -10.42
CA THR A 14 19.43 0.68 -9.02
C THR A 14 19.88 -0.79 -8.99
N ASP A 15 19.29 -1.65 -9.82
CA ASP A 15 19.67 -3.05 -9.98
C ASP A 15 21.12 -3.21 -10.45
N ASN A 16 21.53 -2.44 -11.48
CA ASN A 16 22.90 -2.44 -11.99
C ASN A 16 23.92 -1.96 -10.94
N GLN A 17 23.55 -1.00 -10.07
CA GLN A 17 24.41 -0.57 -8.97
C GLN A 17 24.67 -1.72 -7.98
N ALA A 18 23.62 -2.47 -7.61
CA ALA A 18 23.76 -3.63 -6.76
C ALA A 18 24.71 -4.66 -7.38
N PHE A 19 24.54 -4.95 -8.66
CA PHE A 19 25.37 -5.91 -9.39
C PHE A 19 26.83 -5.49 -9.49
N ASN A 20 27.07 -4.24 -9.93
CA ASN A 20 28.43 -3.78 -10.22
C ASN A 20 29.29 -3.53 -8.97
N HIS A 21 28.63 -3.19 -7.86
CA HIS A 21 29.34 -2.80 -6.62
C HIS A 21 29.24 -3.85 -5.50
N ASN A 22 28.49 -4.93 -5.71
CA ASN A 22 28.22 -5.97 -4.70
C ASN A 22 27.71 -5.38 -3.37
N ILE A 23 26.71 -4.49 -3.44
CA ILE A 23 26.10 -3.84 -2.30
C ILE A 23 24.57 -3.92 -2.39
N TYR A 24 23.90 -3.85 -1.25
CA TYR A 24 22.47 -3.60 -1.25
C TYR A 24 22.14 -2.23 -1.81
N THR A 25 21.15 -2.18 -2.69
CA THR A 25 20.57 -0.93 -3.18
C THR A 25 19.07 -0.95 -3.01
N TYR A 26 18.48 0.26 -2.94
CA TYR A 26 17.08 0.41 -2.59
C TYR A 26 16.41 1.42 -3.53
N THR A 27 15.16 1.15 -3.87
CA THR A 27 14.31 2.17 -4.48
C THR A 27 13.73 3.09 -3.41
N ASN A 28 13.10 4.18 -3.82
CA ASN A 28 12.14 4.88 -2.98
C ASN A 28 10.85 4.06 -2.86
N PHE A 29 9.86 4.51 -2.08
CA PHE A 29 8.56 3.86 -1.98
C PHE A 29 7.81 3.89 -3.30
N LEU A 30 7.59 2.72 -3.85
CA LEU A 30 6.80 2.50 -5.06
C LEU A 30 5.33 2.30 -4.72
N SER A 31 4.45 2.85 -5.51
CA SER A 31 3.03 2.58 -5.44
C SER A 31 2.71 1.17 -5.97
N ILE A 32 1.54 0.65 -5.66
CA ILE A 32 1.07 -0.66 -6.14
C ILE A 32 1.09 -0.77 -7.69
N ASN A 33 0.86 0.33 -8.42
CA ASN A 33 0.98 0.35 -9.89
C ASN A 33 2.43 0.19 -10.35
N GLU A 34 3.35 0.91 -9.69
CA GLU A 34 4.78 0.88 -10.00
C GLU A 34 5.36 -0.49 -9.69
N LEU A 35 5.03 -1.08 -8.54
CA LEU A 35 5.40 -2.46 -8.19
C LEU A 35 4.88 -3.47 -9.23
N SER A 36 3.62 -3.34 -9.64
CA SER A 36 3.05 -4.18 -10.70
C SER A 36 3.80 -4.03 -12.04
N SER A 37 4.29 -2.83 -12.36
CA SER A 37 5.09 -2.59 -13.56
C SER A 37 6.48 -3.21 -13.45
N VAL A 38 7.13 -3.12 -12.28
CA VAL A 38 8.43 -3.76 -12.03
C VAL A 38 8.32 -5.28 -12.15
N ASN A 39 7.29 -5.89 -11.58
CA ASN A 39 7.06 -7.34 -11.68
C ASN A 39 6.91 -7.81 -13.14
N LYS A 40 6.33 -6.99 -14.01
CA LYS A 40 6.21 -7.31 -15.46
C LYS A 40 7.53 -7.23 -16.22
N MET A 41 8.47 -6.43 -15.73
CA MET A 41 9.80 -6.27 -16.35
C MET A 41 10.90 -7.11 -15.68
N SER A 42 10.56 -8.04 -14.80
CA SER A 42 11.52 -8.88 -14.06
C SER A 42 12.54 -9.58 -14.95
N ASN A 43 12.17 -9.94 -16.17
CA ASN A 43 13.09 -10.55 -17.16
C ASN A 43 14.15 -9.57 -17.72
N GLU A 44 14.01 -8.27 -17.48
CA GLU A 44 14.94 -7.24 -17.95
C GLU A 44 15.92 -6.80 -16.83
N LEU A 45 15.70 -7.27 -15.61
CA LEU A 45 16.57 -7.04 -14.46
C LEU A 45 17.78 -7.99 -14.51
N SER A 46 18.84 -7.62 -13.80
CA SER A 46 19.96 -8.51 -13.56
C SER A 46 19.50 -9.75 -12.80
N PHE A 47 20.34 -10.78 -12.70
CA PHE A 47 20.00 -11.98 -11.94
C PHE A 47 20.20 -11.81 -10.42
N ILE A 48 20.33 -10.59 -9.93
CA ILE A 48 20.42 -10.31 -8.50
C ILE A 48 19.04 -10.56 -7.86
N PRO A 49 18.97 -11.33 -6.76
CA PRO A 49 17.76 -11.46 -5.98
C PRO A 49 17.27 -10.11 -5.50
N TYR A 50 15.96 -9.91 -5.51
CA TYR A 50 15.33 -8.74 -4.92
C TYR A 50 14.09 -9.14 -4.13
N ASP A 51 13.77 -8.35 -3.14
CA ASP A 51 12.58 -8.47 -2.33
C ASP A 51 11.94 -7.10 -2.12
N GLU A 52 10.72 -7.09 -1.55
CA GLU A 52 9.96 -5.86 -1.36
C GLU A 52 9.39 -5.78 0.05
N TRP A 53 9.51 -4.61 0.68
CA TRP A 53 8.99 -4.37 2.01
C TRP A 53 8.49 -2.93 2.17
N GLY A 54 7.40 -2.75 2.92
CA GLY A 54 6.79 -1.44 3.18
C GLY A 54 6.88 -0.98 4.63
N GLY A 55 7.60 -1.73 5.49
CA GLY A 55 7.66 -1.48 6.94
C GLY A 55 6.61 -2.28 7.73
N ASN A 56 5.57 -2.77 7.06
CA ASN A 56 4.53 -3.61 7.68
C ASN A 56 3.90 -4.51 6.60
N PRO A 57 3.47 -5.75 6.95
CA PRO A 57 2.87 -6.68 5.98
C PRO A 57 1.64 -6.15 5.23
N VAL A 58 0.92 -5.20 5.81
CA VAL A 58 -0.30 -4.64 5.21
C VAL A 58 -0.04 -3.43 4.30
N CYS A 59 1.20 -2.93 4.25
CA CYS A 59 1.56 -1.79 3.43
C CYS A 59 1.45 -2.11 1.93
N GLU A 60 0.87 -1.17 1.19
CA GLU A 60 0.74 -1.24 -0.27
C GLU A 60 1.92 -0.59 -0.98
N ARG A 61 2.46 0.48 -0.39
CA ARG A 61 3.67 1.12 -0.87
C ARG A 61 4.88 0.41 -0.30
N LYS A 62 5.79 0.01 -1.17
CA LYS A 62 6.97 -0.77 -0.77
C LYS A 62 8.23 -0.25 -1.44
N ILE A 63 9.34 -0.50 -0.79
CA ILE A 63 10.68 -0.33 -1.32
C ILE A 63 11.12 -1.67 -1.90
N ILE A 64 11.76 -1.67 -3.05
CA ILE A 64 12.47 -2.84 -3.57
C ILE A 64 13.91 -2.74 -3.08
N ARG A 65 14.40 -3.82 -2.50
CA ARG A 65 15.79 -4.03 -2.12
C ARG A 65 16.42 -5.02 -3.09
N PHE A 66 17.49 -4.65 -3.75
CA PHE A 66 18.30 -5.53 -4.58
C PHE A 66 19.49 -6.05 -3.77
N GLY A 67 19.70 -7.37 -3.79
CA GLY A 67 20.70 -8.09 -3.00
C GLY A 67 20.05 -9.11 -2.07
N SER A 68 20.83 -10.00 -1.52
CA SER A 68 20.40 -10.97 -0.51
C SER A 68 21.52 -11.29 0.47
N GLU A 69 21.16 -11.84 1.63
CA GLU A 69 22.12 -12.31 2.63
C GLU A 69 23.02 -13.42 2.08
N GLU A 70 22.47 -14.33 1.26
CA GLU A 70 23.25 -15.40 0.63
C GLU A 70 24.33 -14.82 -0.31
N LEU A 71 24.06 -13.68 -0.94
CA LEU A 71 24.97 -13.09 -1.91
C LEU A 71 26.07 -12.27 -1.22
N TYR A 72 25.72 -11.53 -0.16
CA TYR A 72 26.63 -10.56 0.47
C TYR A 72 27.13 -10.98 1.86
N GLY A 73 26.58 -12.04 2.46
CA GLY A 73 26.98 -12.55 3.76
C GLY A 73 26.46 -11.76 4.95
N TYR A 74 25.57 -10.79 4.74
CA TYR A 74 24.89 -10.03 5.79
C TYR A 74 23.53 -9.51 5.31
N ASP A 75 22.60 -9.28 6.24
CA ASP A 75 21.34 -8.60 5.97
C ASP A 75 21.44 -7.13 6.34
N ALA A 76 21.26 -6.23 5.37
CA ALA A 76 21.30 -4.80 5.58
C ALA A 76 19.98 -4.19 6.11
N GLY A 77 18.91 -5.00 6.17
CA GLY A 77 17.58 -4.52 6.50
C GLY A 77 16.99 -3.56 5.45
N TYR A 78 15.97 -2.83 5.84
CA TYR A 78 15.34 -1.80 5.00
C TYR A 78 15.51 -0.41 5.63
N PRO A 79 15.82 0.64 4.84
CA PRO A 79 15.98 2.00 5.35
C PRO A 79 14.62 2.66 5.61
N ILE A 80 13.76 1.99 6.38
CA ILE A 80 12.40 2.42 6.71
C ILE A 80 12.33 2.74 8.20
N SER A 81 11.82 3.91 8.52
CA SER A 81 11.42 4.29 9.88
C SER A 81 9.92 4.42 9.98
N THR A 82 9.38 4.13 11.15
CA THR A 82 7.97 4.32 11.48
C THR A 82 7.84 5.47 12.45
N ILE A 83 7.04 6.48 12.08
CA ILE A 83 6.73 7.63 12.93
C ILE A 83 5.33 7.44 13.48
N ARG A 84 5.21 7.48 14.82
CA ARG A 84 3.93 7.58 15.51
C ARG A 84 3.57 9.05 15.64
N ILE A 85 2.38 9.41 15.19
CA ILE A 85 1.80 10.74 15.31
C ILE A 85 0.63 10.64 16.30
N SER A 86 0.74 11.32 17.43
CA SER A 86 -0.25 11.32 18.50
C SER A 86 -0.77 12.74 18.75
N PRO A 87 -2.08 12.96 18.97
CA PRO A 87 -2.59 14.26 19.39
C PRO A 87 -2.08 14.60 20.80
N LEU A 88 -1.68 15.85 21.02
CA LEU A 88 -1.29 16.32 22.37
C LEU A 88 -2.46 16.27 23.36
N SER A 89 -3.69 16.39 22.88
CA SER A 89 -4.90 16.26 23.68
C SER A 89 -5.97 15.53 22.87
N VAL A 90 -6.27 14.30 23.25
CA VAL A 90 -7.31 13.47 22.61
C VAL A 90 -8.70 14.13 22.68
N LYS A 91 -8.98 14.86 23.78
CA LYS A 91 -10.29 15.51 23.98
C LYS A 91 -10.60 16.59 22.95
N PHE A 92 -9.57 17.27 22.42
CA PHE A 92 -9.70 18.37 21.48
C PHE A 92 -9.22 18.02 20.07
N ALA A 93 -8.83 16.76 19.86
CA ALA A 93 -8.39 16.30 18.55
C ALA A 93 -9.57 16.19 17.59
N GLU A 94 -9.37 16.69 16.37
CA GLU A 94 -10.30 16.44 15.28
C GLU A 94 -10.18 15.00 14.79
N GLN A 95 -11.25 14.49 14.18
CA GLN A 95 -11.17 13.22 13.48
C GLN A 95 -10.40 13.41 12.17
N LEU A 96 -9.11 13.08 12.20
CA LEU A 96 -8.23 13.18 11.05
C LEU A 96 -8.32 11.91 10.19
N ASN A 97 -8.26 12.10 8.88
CA ASN A 97 -8.24 11.02 7.91
C ASN A 97 -6.88 10.93 7.20
N HIS A 98 -6.67 9.88 6.42
CA HIS A 98 -5.42 9.63 5.69
C HIS A 98 -4.94 10.84 4.87
N ARG A 99 -5.84 11.59 4.22
CA ARG A 99 -5.48 12.76 3.40
C ARG A 99 -4.97 13.92 4.25
N ASP A 100 -5.47 14.06 5.48
CA ASP A 100 -5.06 15.12 6.39
C ASP A 100 -3.61 14.91 6.83
N TYR A 101 -3.26 13.67 7.23
CA TYR A 101 -1.88 13.29 7.57
C TYR A 101 -0.95 13.45 6.37
N LEU A 102 -1.32 12.88 5.22
CA LEU A 102 -0.49 12.95 4.02
C LEU A 102 -0.29 14.40 3.56
N GLY A 103 -1.35 15.21 3.55
CA GLY A 103 -1.28 16.60 3.16
C GLY A 103 -0.35 17.42 4.06
N ALA A 104 -0.41 17.20 5.38
CA ALA A 104 0.47 17.88 6.32
C ALA A 104 1.95 17.53 6.09
N ILE A 105 2.26 16.25 5.85
CA ILE A 105 3.63 15.81 5.55
C ILE A 105 4.11 16.39 4.21
N MET A 106 3.28 16.39 3.17
CA MET A 106 3.63 16.96 1.87
C MET A 106 3.86 18.47 1.94
N ASN A 107 3.17 19.19 2.82
CA ASN A 107 3.36 20.62 3.05
C ASN A 107 4.74 20.97 3.65
N LEU A 108 5.47 19.99 4.21
CA LEU A 108 6.87 20.16 4.62
C LEU A 108 7.86 20.16 3.43
N GLY A 109 7.37 20.04 2.19
CA GLY A 109 8.21 19.97 0.98
C GLY A 109 8.79 18.58 0.70
N ILE A 110 8.28 17.54 1.38
CA ILE A 110 8.72 16.15 1.21
C ILE A 110 8.10 15.55 -0.05
N GLU A 111 8.89 14.85 -0.85
CA GLU A 111 8.41 14.14 -2.02
C GLU A 111 7.60 12.89 -1.64
N ARG A 112 6.53 12.61 -2.40
CA ARG A 112 5.62 11.47 -2.10
C ARG A 112 6.32 10.12 -2.11
N GLU A 113 7.37 9.97 -2.90
CA GLU A 113 8.14 8.72 -3.01
C GLU A 113 9.01 8.41 -1.79
N LEU A 114 9.23 9.39 -0.90
CA LEU A 114 9.97 9.20 0.36
C LEU A 114 9.06 8.70 1.50
N VAL A 115 7.73 8.71 1.28
CA VAL A 115 6.73 8.33 2.28
C VAL A 115 5.96 7.09 1.82
N GLY A 116 5.90 6.10 2.68
CA GLY A 116 5.15 4.86 2.51
C GLY A 116 3.66 5.02 2.80
N ASP A 117 3.10 4.03 3.48
CA ASP A 117 1.71 4.04 3.92
C ASP A 117 1.54 4.76 5.26
N ILE A 118 0.29 5.14 5.51
CA ILE A 118 -0.15 5.72 6.78
C ILE A 118 -1.25 4.81 7.31
N ILE A 119 -1.03 4.24 8.51
CA ILE A 119 -2.00 3.41 9.20
C ILE A 119 -2.59 4.22 10.35
N ILE A 120 -3.90 4.47 10.30
CA ILE A 120 -4.60 5.17 11.35
C ILE A 120 -5.10 4.15 12.38
N LYS A 121 -4.74 4.36 13.65
CA LYS A 121 -5.20 3.61 14.81
C LYS A 121 -5.56 4.60 15.89
N VAL A 122 -6.79 5.08 15.84
CA VAL A 122 -7.27 6.17 16.70
C VAL A 122 -6.93 5.93 18.19
N PRO A 123 -6.33 6.92 18.89
CA PRO A 123 -6.14 8.31 18.48
C PRO A 123 -4.86 8.58 17.67
N ASP A 124 -4.03 7.57 17.44
CA ASP A 124 -2.72 7.68 16.82
C ASP A 124 -2.77 7.37 15.31
N ALA A 125 -1.75 7.81 14.60
CA ALA A 125 -1.44 7.35 13.25
C ALA A 125 0.04 6.95 13.15
N TYR A 126 0.34 6.01 12.27
CA TYR A 126 1.68 5.49 12.02
C TYR A 126 2.05 5.74 10.56
N VAL A 127 3.15 6.45 10.35
CA VAL A 127 3.65 6.82 9.03
C VAL A 127 4.94 6.09 8.77
N TYR A 128 5.01 5.35 7.68
CA TYR A 128 6.25 4.74 7.20
C TYR A 128 6.95 5.71 6.26
N CYS A 129 8.24 5.92 6.45
CA CYS A 129 9.04 6.80 5.61
C CYS A 129 10.47 6.29 5.47
N LEU A 130 11.22 6.82 4.51
CA LEU A 130 12.66 6.57 4.44
C LEU A 130 13.34 7.13 5.71
N SER A 131 14.27 6.36 6.29
CA SER A 131 14.85 6.68 7.59
C SER A 131 15.53 8.05 7.64
N HIS A 132 16.15 8.47 6.53
CA HIS A 132 16.86 9.75 6.46
C HIS A 132 15.98 11.00 6.57
N ILE A 133 14.64 10.87 6.40
CA ILE A 133 13.70 11.99 6.56
C ILE A 133 12.90 11.94 7.86
N ALA A 134 13.05 10.87 8.66
CA ALA A 134 12.21 10.65 9.83
C ALA A 134 12.37 11.74 10.88
N ASP A 135 13.60 12.11 11.22
CA ASP A 135 13.89 13.19 12.17
C ASP A 135 13.35 14.52 11.66
N TYR A 136 13.53 14.82 10.37
CA TYR A 136 13.01 16.05 9.77
C TYR A 136 11.49 16.15 9.90
N ILE A 137 10.74 15.06 9.69
CA ILE A 137 9.30 15.04 9.89
C ILE A 137 8.98 15.29 11.37
N CYS A 138 9.66 14.60 12.29
CA CYS A 138 9.40 14.74 13.71
C CYS A 138 9.66 16.15 14.24
N ASP A 139 10.66 16.82 13.71
CA ASP A 139 11.07 18.16 14.16
C ASP A 139 10.20 19.29 13.58
N ASN A 140 9.56 19.05 12.43
CA ASN A 140 8.85 20.11 11.69
C ASN A 140 7.33 19.92 11.61
N LEU A 141 6.78 18.76 12.00
CA LEU A 141 5.35 18.50 12.00
C LEU A 141 4.78 18.64 13.40
N ASP A 142 4.21 19.79 13.72
CA ASP A 142 3.65 20.14 15.03
C ASP A 142 2.13 20.14 15.08
N SER A 143 1.46 20.23 13.91
CA SER A 143 0.02 20.30 13.82
C SER A 143 -0.53 19.72 12.51
N ILE A 144 -1.74 19.18 12.58
CA ILE A 144 -2.50 18.71 11.41
C ILE A 144 -3.88 19.34 11.50
N LYS A 145 -4.23 20.21 10.54
CA LYS A 145 -5.39 21.11 10.64
C LYS A 145 -5.29 21.93 11.95
N HIS A 146 -6.27 21.79 12.84
CA HIS A 146 -6.31 22.47 14.13
C HIS A 146 -5.87 21.60 15.30
N THR A 147 -5.42 20.35 15.02
CA THR A 147 -4.97 19.41 16.04
C THR A 147 -3.46 19.52 16.22
N HIS A 148 -3.02 19.96 17.40
CA HIS A 148 -1.61 19.86 17.78
C HIS A 148 -1.23 18.42 18.04
N ILE A 149 -0.10 18.01 17.49
CA ILE A 149 0.37 16.62 17.53
C ILE A 149 1.81 16.53 18.06
N ARG A 150 2.21 15.33 18.41
CA ARG A 150 3.59 14.93 18.66
C ARG A 150 3.98 13.81 17.73
N CYS A 151 5.12 13.93 17.09
CA CYS A 151 5.75 12.87 16.31
C CYS A 151 6.85 12.20 17.13
N THR A 152 6.93 10.87 17.06
CA THR A 152 8.00 10.07 17.67
C THR A 152 8.38 8.93 16.75
N ILE A 153 9.67 8.67 16.58
CA ILE A 153 10.13 7.49 15.84
C ILE A 153 9.91 6.26 16.71
N CYS A 154 9.21 5.26 16.17
CA CYS A 154 8.99 3.98 16.85
C CYS A 154 10.23 3.10 16.67
N THR A 155 10.72 2.54 17.78
CA THR A 155 11.79 1.54 17.79
C THR A 155 11.28 0.11 18.00
N ASP A 156 10.06 -0.04 18.54
CA ASP A 156 9.50 -1.31 18.98
C ASP A 156 8.12 -1.60 18.37
N GLU A 157 7.80 -2.89 18.21
CA GLU A 157 6.45 -3.45 17.89
C GLU A 157 5.79 -3.00 16.58
N ILE A 158 6.55 -2.67 15.54
CA ILE A 158 6.03 -2.25 14.24
C ILE A 158 5.08 -3.30 13.64
N GLU A 159 5.34 -4.60 13.84
CA GLU A 159 4.50 -5.69 13.37
C GLU A 159 3.12 -5.78 14.07
N ALA A 160 3.01 -5.22 15.26
CA ALA A 160 1.74 -5.19 16.02
C ALA A 160 0.75 -4.13 15.52
N ILE A 161 1.19 -3.22 14.64
CA ILE A 161 0.32 -2.20 14.03
C ILE A 161 -0.51 -2.87 12.94
N LYS A 162 -1.72 -3.29 13.31
CA LYS A 162 -2.69 -3.86 12.37
C LYS A 162 -3.76 -2.83 12.05
N PRO A 163 -4.17 -2.70 10.79
CA PRO A 163 -5.29 -1.85 10.43
C PRO A 163 -6.58 -2.38 11.05
N GLU A 164 -7.51 -1.49 11.33
CA GLU A 164 -8.85 -1.89 11.71
C GLU A 164 -9.56 -2.48 10.49
N LEU A 165 -10.12 -3.67 10.69
CA LEU A 165 -10.89 -4.38 9.67
C LEU A 165 -12.36 -4.45 10.10
N GLU A 166 -13.26 -4.21 9.18
CA GLU A 166 -14.70 -4.33 9.36
C GLU A 166 -15.25 -5.43 8.45
N GLU A 167 -15.99 -6.38 9.04
CA GLU A 167 -16.68 -7.39 8.25
C GLU A 167 -17.84 -6.75 7.49
N ILE A 168 -17.84 -6.92 6.20
CA ILE A 168 -18.93 -6.52 5.31
C ILE A 168 -19.50 -7.70 4.55
N ARG A 169 -20.79 -7.68 4.33
CA ARG A 169 -21.52 -8.69 3.54
C ARG A 169 -22.14 -8.04 2.33
N ILE A 170 -21.90 -8.62 1.17
CA ILE A 170 -22.43 -8.15 -0.09
C ILE A 170 -23.22 -9.26 -0.79
N ILE A 171 -24.10 -8.87 -1.70
CA ILE A 171 -24.77 -9.79 -2.60
C ILE A 171 -24.25 -9.54 -4.01
N ALA A 172 -23.60 -10.54 -4.59
CA ALA A 172 -23.07 -10.46 -5.94
C ALA A 172 -23.64 -11.60 -6.81
N ALA A 173 -23.57 -11.44 -8.13
CA ALA A 173 -24.01 -12.48 -9.06
C ALA A 173 -23.15 -13.75 -8.99
N SER A 174 -21.89 -13.60 -8.58
CA SER A 174 -20.92 -14.68 -8.37
C SER A 174 -19.69 -14.11 -7.67
N LYS A 175 -18.72 -14.96 -7.33
CA LYS A 175 -17.39 -14.54 -6.80
C LYS A 175 -16.42 -14.03 -7.87
N ARG A 176 -16.88 -13.78 -9.09
CA ARG A 176 -16.07 -13.13 -10.12
C ARG A 176 -15.76 -11.71 -9.71
N ILE A 177 -14.52 -11.28 -10.01
CA ILE A 177 -14.02 -9.97 -9.60
C ILE A 177 -14.89 -8.82 -10.14
N ASP A 178 -15.42 -8.91 -11.37
CA ASP A 178 -16.31 -7.90 -11.94
C ASP A 178 -17.64 -7.77 -11.17
N ALA A 179 -18.22 -8.89 -10.75
CA ALA A 179 -19.45 -8.90 -9.98
C ALA A 179 -19.24 -8.35 -8.56
N VAL A 180 -18.12 -8.69 -7.94
CA VAL A 180 -17.73 -8.20 -6.61
C VAL A 180 -17.46 -6.69 -6.65
N VAL A 181 -16.67 -6.21 -7.62
CA VAL A 181 -16.38 -4.77 -7.81
C VAL A 181 -17.67 -3.98 -8.01
N ALA A 182 -18.57 -4.42 -8.88
CA ALA A 182 -19.86 -3.75 -9.11
C ALA A 182 -20.72 -3.69 -7.82
N SER A 183 -20.71 -4.75 -7.01
CA SER A 183 -21.45 -4.78 -5.74
C SER A 183 -20.85 -3.85 -4.69
N LEU A 184 -19.52 -3.85 -4.53
CA LEU A 184 -18.81 -3.01 -3.56
C LEU A 184 -18.92 -1.52 -3.90
N THR A 185 -18.77 -1.18 -5.17
CA THR A 185 -18.78 0.22 -5.61
C THR A 185 -20.19 0.78 -5.82
N ARG A 186 -21.20 -0.08 -5.91
CA ARG A 186 -22.61 0.26 -6.27
C ARG A 186 -22.71 1.00 -7.60
N LEU A 187 -21.73 0.84 -8.47
CA LEU A 187 -21.72 1.43 -9.81
C LEU A 187 -22.50 0.55 -10.80
N SER A 188 -22.93 1.20 -11.90
CA SER A 188 -23.46 0.45 -13.05
C SER A 188 -22.39 -0.48 -13.64
N ARG A 189 -22.77 -1.50 -14.39
CA ARG A 189 -21.83 -2.41 -15.04
C ARG A 189 -20.85 -1.68 -15.98
N SER A 190 -21.31 -0.66 -16.70
CA SER A 190 -20.44 0.16 -17.55
C SER A 190 -19.38 0.89 -16.73
N ASN A 191 -19.80 1.61 -15.68
CA ASN A 191 -18.90 2.40 -14.84
C ASN A 191 -17.95 1.49 -14.02
N SER A 192 -18.39 0.34 -13.55
CA SER A 192 -17.50 -0.62 -12.89
C SER A 192 -16.47 -1.21 -13.88
N ASN A 193 -16.84 -1.39 -15.16
CA ASN A 193 -15.91 -1.82 -16.19
C ASN A 193 -14.81 -0.77 -16.50
N GLU A 194 -15.11 0.52 -16.37
CA GLU A 194 -14.12 1.59 -16.54
C GLU A 194 -13.02 1.54 -15.48
N LEU A 195 -13.30 1.02 -14.28
CA LEU A 195 -12.28 0.85 -13.25
C LEU A 195 -11.20 -0.16 -13.67
N PHE A 196 -11.55 -1.18 -14.44
CA PHE A 196 -10.58 -2.14 -14.98
C PHE A 196 -9.74 -1.52 -16.09
N THR A 197 -10.38 -0.86 -17.06
CA THR A 197 -9.66 -0.23 -18.19
C THR A 197 -8.81 0.96 -17.76
N SER A 198 -9.19 1.66 -16.70
CA SER A 198 -8.40 2.74 -16.08
C SER A 198 -7.35 2.23 -15.07
N LYS A 199 -7.10 0.90 -15.03
CA LYS A 199 -6.08 0.27 -14.18
C LYS A 199 -6.24 0.62 -12.69
N LYS A 200 -7.48 0.64 -12.20
CA LYS A 200 -7.82 0.95 -10.80
C LYS A 200 -8.09 -0.29 -9.94
N ILE A 201 -8.08 -1.49 -10.52
CA ILE A 201 -8.34 -2.75 -9.83
C ILE A 201 -7.05 -3.54 -9.66
N PHE A 202 -6.78 -3.92 -8.43
CA PHE A 202 -5.62 -4.74 -8.07
C PHE A 202 -6.08 -5.97 -7.30
N LEU A 203 -5.52 -7.10 -7.66
CA LEU A 203 -5.69 -8.36 -6.95
C LEU A 203 -4.32 -8.84 -6.48
N ASN A 204 -4.16 -9.00 -5.17
CA ASN A 204 -2.90 -9.40 -4.53
C ASN A 204 -1.70 -8.53 -4.97
N GLY A 205 -1.91 -7.22 -5.05
CA GLY A 205 -0.88 -6.26 -5.47
C GLY A 205 -0.66 -6.15 -6.98
N ILE A 206 -1.29 -7.00 -7.80
CA ILE A 206 -1.13 -7.00 -9.26
C ILE A 206 -2.32 -6.31 -9.93
N CYS A 207 -2.04 -5.31 -10.78
CA CYS A 207 -3.07 -4.67 -11.58
C CYS A 207 -3.71 -5.70 -12.52
N THR A 208 -5.03 -5.87 -12.42
CA THR A 208 -5.75 -6.85 -13.24
C THR A 208 -6.81 -6.20 -14.12
N GLU A 209 -6.82 -6.61 -15.37
CA GLU A 209 -7.88 -6.32 -16.35
C GLU A 209 -8.81 -7.54 -16.57
N ASN A 210 -8.45 -8.70 -15.99
CA ASN A 210 -9.20 -9.94 -16.11
C ASN A 210 -10.47 -9.92 -15.23
N LYS A 211 -11.57 -9.46 -15.82
CA LYS A 211 -12.89 -9.34 -15.19
C LYS A 211 -13.51 -10.67 -14.78
N SER A 212 -13.08 -11.77 -15.41
CA SER A 212 -13.71 -13.10 -15.23
C SER A 212 -13.06 -13.93 -14.13
N GLN A 213 -11.95 -13.46 -13.56
CA GLN A 213 -11.26 -14.18 -12.49
C GLN A 213 -12.14 -14.31 -11.26
N ASN A 214 -12.20 -15.50 -10.67
CA ASN A 214 -12.87 -15.73 -9.40
C ASN A 214 -11.92 -15.39 -8.24
N LEU A 215 -12.47 -14.70 -7.23
CA LEU A 215 -11.77 -14.47 -5.97
C LEU A 215 -11.64 -15.79 -5.20
N LYS A 216 -10.51 -15.96 -4.55
CA LYS A 216 -10.20 -17.06 -3.63
C LYS A 216 -10.14 -16.50 -2.21
N LYS A 217 -10.33 -17.37 -1.23
CA LYS A 217 -10.15 -16.99 0.18
C LYS A 217 -8.77 -16.34 0.39
N ASP A 218 -8.76 -15.29 1.18
CA ASP A 218 -7.61 -14.45 1.52
C ASP A 218 -7.06 -13.58 0.37
N ASP A 219 -7.73 -13.58 -0.80
CA ASP A 219 -7.39 -12.63 -1.87
C ASP A 219 -7.63 -11.18 -1.39
N VAL A 220 -6.63 -10.33 -1.64
CA VAL A 220 -6.67 -8.89 -1.35
C VAL A 220 -7.07 -8.12 -2.59
N LEU A 221 -8.26 -7.53 -2.56
CA LEU A 221 -8.82 -6.71 -3.64
C LEU A 221 -8.69 -5.22 -3.29
N VAL A 222 -7.94 -4.48 -4.09
CA VAL A 222 -7.87 -3.01 -3.98
C VAL A 222 -8.62 -2.38 -5.14
N ILE A 223 -9.58 -1.51 -4.82
CA ILE A 223 -10.33 -0.71 -5.78
C ILE A 223 -9.98 0.75 -5.52
N ARG A 224 -9.09 1.33 -6.34
CA ARG A 224 -8.64 2.71 -6.16
C ARG A 224 -9.80 3.69 -6.11
N GLY A 225 -9.84 4.47 -5.04
CA GLY A 225 -10.92 5.43 -4.77
C GLY A 225 -12.15 4.85 -4.08
N HIS A 226 -12.20 3.51 -3.84
CA HIS A 226 -13.35 2.85 -3.22
C HIS A 226 -12.98 2.00 -1.98
N GLY A 227 -11.73 1.53 -1.87
CA GLY A 227 -11.27 0.81 -0.68
C GLY A 227 -10.43 -0.44 -0.98
N LYS A 228 -10.01 -1.07 0.11
CA LYS A 228 -9.23 -2.30 0.15
C LYS A 228 -10.01 -3.36 0.92
N TYR A 229 -10.04 -4.57 0.40
CA TYR A 229 -10.88 -5.65 0.91
C TYR A 229 -10.10 -6.96 0.90
N ILE A 230 -10.33 -7.81 1.91
CA ILE A 230 -9.89 -9.21 1.91
C ILE A 230 -11.12 -10.08 1.69
N PHE A 231 -11.07 -10.96 0.70
CA PHE A 231 -12.17 -11.89 0.42
C PHE A 231 -12.11 -13.06 1.41
N ILE A 232 -13.17 -13.26 2.19
CA ILE A 232 -13.24 -14.34 3.19
C ILE A 232 -13.89 -15.59 2.60
N GLY A 233 -14.96 -15.42 1.85
CA GLY A 233 -15.67 -16.56 1.24
C GLY A 233 -17.09 -16.25 0.80
N ASP A 234 -17.73 -17.28 0.29
CA ASP A 234 -19.14 -17.34 -0.05
C ASP A 234 -19.88 -18.17 1.01
N GLU A 235 -21.01 -17.68 1.52
CA GLU A 235 -21.75 -18.35 2.61
C GLU A 235 -22.92 -19.18 2.11
N ALA A 236 -23.73 -18.63 1.22
CA ALA A 236 -24.92 -19.28 0.71
C ALA A 236 -25.41 -18.60 -0.59
N GLU A 237 -26.24 -19.31 -1.34
CA GLU A 237 -26.95 -18.72 -2.46
C GLU A 237 -28.31 -18.15 -2.05
N THR A 238 -28.65 -17.01 -2.62
CA THR A 238 -29.98 -16.44 -2.50
C THR A 238 -30.98 -17.28 -3.30
N ARG A 239 -32.29 -17.18 -3.00
CA ARG A 239 -33.35 -17.82 -3.79
C ARG A 239 -33.32 -17.46 -5.30
N LYS A 240 -32.59 -16.41 -5.69
CA LYS A 240 -32.45 -15.93 -7.08
C LYS A 240 -31.10 -16.31 -7.69
N GLY A 241 -30.36 -17.28 -7.10
CA GLY A 241 -29.05 -17.74 -7.61
C GLY A 241 -27.92 -16.71 -7.51
N ARG A 242 -27.99 -15.76 -6.55
CA ARG A 242 -26.89 -14.85 -6.22
C ARG A 242 -26.17 -15.35 -4.99
N SER A 243 -24.87 -15.06 -4.87
CA SER A 243 -24.07 -15.46 -3.72
C SER A 243 -24.02 -14.35 -2.66
N TYR A 244 -24.15 -14.72 -1.39
CA TYR A 244 -23.74 -13.90 -0.27
C TYR A 244 -22.23 -14.06 -0.11
N LEU A 245 -21.50 -12.95 -0.17
CA LEU A 245 -20.04 -12.92 -0.05
C LEU A 245 -19.65 -12.11 1.18
N THR A 246 -18.72 -12.64 1.95
CA THR A 246 -18.15 -11.97 3.12
C THR A 246 -16.74 -11.47 2.79
N LEU A 247 -16.49 -10.21 3.10
CA LEU A 247 -15.20 -9.56 2.95
C LEU A 247 -14.85 -8.80 4.23
N MET A 248 -13.54 -8.61 4.48
CA MET A 248 -13.05 -7.68 5.49
C MET A 248 -12.62 -6.40 4.78
N GLN A 249 -13.19 -5.27 5.14
CA GLN A 249 -12.83 -3.95 4.63
C GLN A 249 -11.82 -3.28 5.56
N TYR A 250 -10.76 -2.71 4.99
CA TYR A 250 -9.84 -1.83 5.71
C TYR A 250 -10.53 -0.48 5.97
N LYS A 251 -10.50 -0.01 7.23
CA LYS A 251 -11.03 1.31 7.64
C LYS A 251 -10.06 2.44 7.35
#